data_140efdf44f1be54cb7e0bd45ac14aacd
#
_entry.id   140efdf44f1be54cb7e0bd45ac14aacd
#
_cell.length_a   1.000
_cell.length_b   1.000
_cell.length_c   1.000
_cell.angle_alpha   90.00
_cell.angle_beta   90.00
_cell.angle_gamma   90.00
#
_symmetry.space_group_name_H-M   'P 1'
#
loop_
_entity.id
_entity.type
_entity.pdbx_description
1 polymer ?
#
loop_
_entity_poly.entity_id
_entity_poly.type
_entity_poly.pdbx_seq_one_letter_code
_entity_poly.pdbx_strand_id
1 'polypeptide(L)'
;MELNPFQSAAENDFWDNGEISKDQVMQYLLVGGFANGKSFWTTFTTHRMCLTYPGTQWLFIKNVSKDLETTAITQMIKDFGETNTFKYNKKDKFFEYKNGSKIQFAGLDNNNIRGLLSSQWDGFTFNQVEEIDEEVYLQVYGRRRGNVNRKIVLLMEGNPSPGWVKKRFIESPIDKFTKLYSSSTHVNAHNLPDDYIAGM
;
A
#
# COMPACT_ATOMS: atom_id res chain seq x y z
N MET A 1 6.31 -17.13 5.09
CA MET A 1 7.18 -15.93 5.03
C MET A 1 7.09 -15.24 6.38
N GLU A 2 8.20 -14.91 6.98
CA GLU A 2 8.27 -14.23 8.27
C GLU A 2 8.40 -12.72 8.05
N LEU A 3 7.63 -11.92 8.80
CA LEU A 3 7.76 -10.46 8.75
C LEU A 3 9.08 -10.04 9.39
N ASN A 4 9.82 -9.17 8.73
CA ASN A 4 11.00 -8.59 9.32
C ASN A 4 10.63 -7.54 10.41
N PRO A 5 11.59 -7.10 11.27
CA PRO A 5 11.27 -6.19 12.37
C PRO A 5 10.59 -4.89 11.95
N PHE A 6 10.92 -4.36 10.80
CA PHE A 6 10.33 -3.16 10.22
C PHE A 6 8.86 -3.37 9.82
N GLN A 7 8.55 -4.50 9.16
CA GLN A 7 7.18 -4.88 8.83
C GLN A 7 6.37 -5.21 10.09
N SER A 8 6.98 -5.90 11.05
CA SER A 8 6.33 -6.24 12.32
C SER A 8 5.95 -5.01 13.13
N ALA A 9 6.80 -3.97 13.15
CA ALA A 9 6.49 -2.71 13.81
C ALA A 9 5.26 -2.04 13.16
N ALA A 10 5.23 -1.96 11.83
CA ALA A 10 4.09 -1.41 11.10
C ALA A 10 2.81 -2.23 11.30
N GLU A 11 2.93 -3.57 11.32
CA GLU A 11 1.81 -4.49 11.55
C GLU A 11 1.20 -4.33 12.95
N ASN A 12 2.04 -4.26 13.98
CA ASN A 12 1.59 -4.07 15.37
C ASN A 12 0.91 -2.72 15.60
N ASP A 13 1.37 -1.69 14.89
CA ASP A 13 0.73 -0.36 14.97
C ASP A 13 -0.57 -0.28 14.17
N PHE A 14 -0.68 -1.07 13.10
CA PHE A 14 -1.85 -1.06 12.23
C PHE A 14 -3.01 -1.88 12.79
N TRP A 15 -2.72 -3.03 13.39
CA TRP A 15 -3.72 -3.97 13.87
C TRP A 15 -3.75 -4.06 15.40
N ASP A 16 -4.96 -4.05 15.95
CA ASP A 16 -5.22 -4.32 17.36
C ASP A 16 -6.24 -5.47 17.46
N ASN A 17 -5.81 -6.60 18.04
CA ASN A 17 -6.65 -7.80 18.22
C ASN A 17 -7.36 -8.27 16.92
N GLY A 18 -6.69 -8.13 15.77
CA GLY A 18 -7.21 -8.54 14.46
C GLY A 18 -8.11 -7.53 13.76
N GLU A 19 -8.41 -6.39 14.39
CA GLU A 19 -9.08 -5.25 13.81
C GLU A 19 -8.10 -4.11 13.53
N ILE A 20 -8.48 -3.18 12.65
CA ILE A 20 -7.68 -1.97 12.45
C ILE A 20 -7.60 -1.16 13.75
N SER A 21 -6.39 -0.75 14.12
CA SER A 21 -6.16 0.06 15.33
C SER A 21 -7.05 1.29 15.37
N LYS A 22 -7.64 1.58 16.54
CA LYS A 22 -8.54 2.73 16.77
C LYS A 22 -7.81 4.04 17.09
N ASP A 23 -6.46 4.03 17.04
CA ASP A 23 -5.68 5.26 17.16
C ASP A 23 -6.05 6.31 16.08
N GLN A 24 -5.48 7.51 16.18
CA GLN A 24 -5.75 8.58 15.21
C GLN A 24 -4.94 8.46 13.91
N VAL A 25 -4.02 7.49 13.83
CA VAL A 25 -3.16 7.31 12.66
C VAL A 25 -3.99 6.86 11.46
N MET A 26 -3.86 7.57 10.35
CA MET A 26 -4.56 7.32 9.10
C MET A 26 -3.62 7.09 7.93
N GLN A 27 -2.33 7.41 8.09
CA GLN A 27 -1.32 7.29 7.06
C GLN A 27 -0.13 6.48 7.59
N TYR A 28 0.27 5.48 6.83
CA TYR A 28 1.40 4.62 7.12
C TYR A 28 2.36 4.68 5.93
N LEU A 29 3.52 5.32 6.14
CA LEU A 29 4.54 5.47 5.11
C LEU A 29 5.76 4.60 5.45
N LEU A 30 6.06 3.68 4.55
CA LEU A 30 7.24 2.82 4.62
C LEU A 30 8.28 3.31 3.62
N VAL A 31 9.43 3.79 4.11
CA VAL A 31 10.53 4.29 3.29
C VAL A 31 11.78 3.43 3.52
N GLY A 32 12.50 3.12 2.45
CA GLY A 32 13.73 2.36 2.60
C GLY A 32 14.31 1.87 1.29
N GLY A 33 15.46 1.20 1.39
CA GLY A 33 16.16 0.65 0.23
C GLY A 33 15.36 -0.41 -0.53
N PHE A 34 15.90 -0.85 -1.66
CA PHE A 34 15.31 -1.94 -2.43
C PHE A 34 15.25 -3.22 -1.60
N ALA A 35 14.28 -4.08 -1.91
CA ALA A 35 14.11 -5.40 -1.31
C ALA A 35 13.98 -5.45 0.22
N ASN A 36 13.72 -4.32 0.91
CA ASN A 36 13.51 -4.29 2.36
C ASN A 36 12.13 -4.80 2.82
N GLY A 37 11.24 -5.18 1.88
CA GLY A 37 9.93 -5.76 2.17
C GLY A 37 8.78 -4.77 2.30
N LYS A 38 8.98 -3.47 2.06
CA LYS A 38 7.91 -2.45 2.16
C LYS A 38 6.72 -2.73 1.25
N SER A 39 6.95 -3.06 -0.02
CA SER A 39 5.88 -3.35 -0.98
C SER A 39 5.11 -4.62 -0.61
N PHE A 40 5.79 -5.64 -0.04
CA PHE A 40 5.11 -6.83 0.49
C PHE A 40 4.15 -6.44 1.62
N TRP A 41 4.58 -5.65 2.60
CA TRP A 41 3.72 -5.27 3.72
C TRP A 41 2.50 -4.46 3.25
N THR A 42 2.66 -3.50 2.35
CA THR A 42 1.54 -2.70 1.84
C THR A 42 0.54 -3.55 1.05
N THR A 43 1.00 -4.48 0.21
CA THR A 43 0.12 -5.40 -0.54
C THR A 43 -0.56 -6.40 0.38
N PHE A 44 0.17 -6.96 1.36
CA PHE A 44 -0.36 -7.88 2.37
C PHE A 44 -1.44 -7.21 3.23
N THR A 45 -1.18 -6.00 3.74
CA THR A 45 -2.14 -5.25 4.55
C THR A 45 -3.38 -4.86 3.74
N THR A 46 -3.22 -4.45 2.47
CA THR A 46 -4.33 -4.20 1.54
C THR A 46 -5.19 -5.44 1.35
N HIS A 47 -4.56 -6.59 1.09
CA HIS A 47 -5.25 -7.88 0.96
C HIS A 47 -5.99 -8.27 2.25
N ARG A 48 -5.33 -8.18 3.40
CA ARG A 48 -5.90 -8.48 4.71
C ARG A 48 -7.09 -7.57 5.05
N MET A 49 -7.02 -6.28 4.71
CA MET A 49 -8.15 -5.35 4.87
C MET A 49 -9.38 -5.83 4.09
N CYS A 50 -9.20 -6.26 2.84
CA CYS A 50 -10.28 -6.78 2.03
C CYS A 50 -10.85 -8.12 2.55
N LEU A 51 -10.04 -8.94 3.21
CA LEU A 51 -10.50 -10.19 3.83
C LEU A 51 -11.25 -9.93 5.15
N THR A 52 -10.71 -9.06 5.99
CA THR A 52 -11.23 -8.79 7.34
C THR A 52 -12.54 -8.03 7.31
N TYR A 53 -12.70 -7.11 6.36
CA TYR A 53 -13.87 -6.23 6.29
C TYR A 53 -14.64 -6.46 4.99
N PRO A 54 -15.75 -7.21 5.00
CA PRO A 54 -16.57 -7.46 3.82
C PRO A 54 -17.04 -6.17 3.14
N GLY A 55 -17.08 -6.18 1.81
CA GLY A 55 -17.53 -5.03 1.01
C GLY A 55 -16.52 -3.89 0.87
N THR A 56 -15.29 -4.05 1.38
CA THR A 56 -14.23 -3.03 1.29
C THR A 56 -13.93 -2.65 -0.16
N GLN A 57 -13.95 -1.36 -0.46
CA GLN A 57 -13.53 -0.81 -1.75
C GLN A 57 -12.16 -0.15 -1.59
N TRP A 58 -11.14 -0.72 -2.22
CA TRP A 58 -9.75 -0.27 -2.09
C TRP A 58 -9.18 0.19 -3.42
N LEU A 59 -8.49 1.33 -3.43
CA LEU A 59 -7.79 1.83 -4.62
C LEU A 59 -6.28 1.69 -4.46
N PHE A 60 -5.67 0.91 -5.35
CA PHE A 60 -4.22 0.71 -5.41
C PHE A 60 -3.64 1.53 -6.56
N ILE A 61 -2.76 2.47 -6.26
CA ILE A 61 -2.27 3.50 -7.18
C ILE A 61 -0.76 3.34 -7.42
N LYS A 62 -0.37 3.40 -8.68
CA LYS A 62 1.03 3.50 -9.13
C LYS A 62 1.13 4.53 -10.25
N ASN A 63 2.32 5.10 -10.47
CA ASN A 63 2.51 6.09 -11.52
C ASN A 63 2.20 5.52 -12.91
N VAL A 64 2.71 4.34 -13.25
CA VAL A 64 2.56 3.72 -14.57
C VAL A 64 1.70 2.46 -14.53
N SER A 65 0.65 2.42 -15.34
CA SER A 65 -0.30 1.29 -15.43
C SER A 65 0.35 -0.05 -15.81
N LYS A 66 1.32 -0.02 -16.75
CA LYS A 66 2.01 -1.24 -17.19
C LYS A 66 2.80 -1.87 -16.05
N ASP A 67 3.40 -1.06 -15.19
CA ASP A 67 4.19 -1.53 -14.07
C ASP A 67 3.32 -2.16 -12.97
N LEU A 68 2.05 -1.76 -12.84
CA LEU A 68 1.10 -2.45 -11.95
C LEU A 68 0.93 -3.93 -12.33
N GLU A 69 0.77 -4.22 -13.61
CA GLU A 69 0.56 -5.59 -14.09
C GLU A 69 1.80 -6.46 -13.90
N THR A 70 2.98 -5.91 -14.20
CA THR A 70 4.25 -6.66 -14.14
C THR A 70 4.80 -6.78 -12.73
N THR A 71 4.38 -5.94 -11.80
CA THR A 71 4.87 -5.91 -10.41
C THR A 71 3.77 -6.25 -9.41
N ALA A 72 2.99 -5.27 -8.95
CA ALA A 72 2.07 -5.43 -7.83
C ALA A 72 1.00 -6.49 -8.07
N ILE A 73 0.32 -6.49 -9.22
CA ILE A 73 -0.74 -7.47 -9.52
C ILE A 73 -0.16 -8.88 -9.61
N THR A 74 0.91 -9.05 -10.38
CA THR A 74 1.57 -10.36 -10.53
C THR A 74 2.09 -10.88 -9.18
N GLN A 75 2.69 -10.01 -8.37
CA GLN A 75 3.18 -10.39 -7.05
C GLN A 75 2.04 -10.78 -6.11
N MET A 76 0.95 -10.02 -6.06
CA MET A 76 -0.22 -10.35 -5.26
C MET A 76 -0.90 -11.67 -5.69
N ILE A 77 -0.94 -11.95 -6.99
CA ILE A 77 -1.44 -13.24 -7.49
C ILE A 77 -0.52 -14.38 -7.03
N LYS A 78 0.80 -14.20 -7.10
CA LYS A 78 1.78 -15.19 -6.63
C LYS A 78 1.67 -15.43 -5.13
N ASP A 79 1.55 -14.38 -4.34
CA ASP A 79 1.59 -14.48 -2.87
C ASP A 79 0.25 -14.96 -2.28
N PHE A 80 -0.88 -14.61 -2.89
CA PHE A 80 -2.21 -14.81 -2.31
C PHE A 80 -3.20 -15.56 -3.21
N GLY A 81 -2.87 -15.80 -4.48
CA GLY A 81 -3.78 -16.40 -5.47
C GLY A 81 -4.20 -17.84 -5.12
N GLU A 82 -3.30 -18.61 -4.53
CA GLU A 82 -3.57 -20.00 -4.11
C GLU A 82 -4.66 -20.11 -3.03
N THR A 83 -4.90 -19.01 -2.26
CA THR A 83 -5.94 -18.98 -1.23
C THR A 83 -7.36 -19.00 -1.80
N ASN A 84 -7.51 -18.81 -3.12
CA ASN A 84 -8.80 -18.74 -3.82
C ASN A 84 -9.82 -17.79 -3.16
N THR A 85 -9.33 -16.72 -2.57
CA THR A 85 -10.16 -15.70 -1.87
C THR A 85 -10.67 -14.62 -2.80
N PHE A 86 -10.01 -14.40 -3.93
CA PHE A 86 -10.37 -13.41 -4.94
C PHE A 86 -10.24 -13.96 -6.37
N LYS A 87 -10.85 -13.23 -7.32
CA LYS A 87 -10.68 -13.41 -8.77
C LYS A 87 -10.10 -12.15 -9.39
N TYR A 88 -9.19 -12.30 -10.35
CA TYR A 88 -8.63 -11.18 -11.10
C TYR A 88 -9.43 -10.91 -12.37
N ASN A 89 -10.00 -9.72 -12.49
CA ASN A 89 -10.54 -9.20 -13.74
C ASN A 89 -9.43 -8.43 -14.48
N LYS A 90 -8.86 -9.09 -15.51
CA LYS A 90 -7.75 -8.52 -16.27
C LYS A 90 -8.17 -7.30 -17.12
N LYS A 91 -9.41 -7.28 -17.65
CA LYS A 91 -9.91 -6.19 -18.49
C LYS A 91 -9.99 -4.88 -17.72
N ASP A 92 -10.59 -4.93 -16.55
CA ASP A 92 -10.87 -3.74 -15.75
C ASP A 92 -9.87 -3.57 -14.58
N LYS A 93 -8.85 -4.44 -14.51
CA LYS A 93 -7.75 -4.41 -13.55
C LYS A 93 -8.20 -4.30 -12.09
N PHE A 94 -8.97 -5.28 -11.63
CA PHE A 94 -9.35 -5.37 -10.23
C PHE A 94 -9.35 -6.80 -9.70
N PHE A 95 -9.13 -6.94 -8.41
CA PHE A 95 -9.43 -8.14 -7.66
C PHE A 95 -10.82 -8.04 -7.05
N GLU A 96 -11.62 -9.09 -7.23
CA GLU A 96 -12.95 -9.22 -6.64
C GLU A 96 -12.92 -10.36 -5.63
N TYR A 97 -13.20 -10.04 -4.39
CA TYR A 97 -13.21 -10.99 -3.27
C TYR A 97 -14.58 -11.63 -3.09
N LYS A 98 -14.61 -12.87 -2.60
CA LYS A 98 -15.86 -13.62 -2.34
C LYS A 98 -16.79 -12.93 -1.34
N ASN A 99 -16.25 -12.07 -0.47
CA ASN A 99 -17.02 -11.30 0.53
C ASN A 99 -17.51 -9.94 0.03
N GLY A 100 -17.44 -9.69 -1.29
CA GLY A 100 -17.85 -8.43 -1.92
C GLY A 100 -16.82 -7.30 -1.87
N SER A 101 -15.65 -7.53 -1.27
CA SER A 101 -14.56 -6.55 -1.31
C SER A 101 -13.91 -6.48 -2.68
N LYS A 102 -13.28 -5.34 -2.99
CA LYS A 102 -12.61 -5.10 -4.27
C LYS A 102 -11.33 -4.31 -4.09
N ILE A 103 -10.28 -4.70 -4.80
CA ILE A 103 -9.09 -3.87 -5.01
C ILE A 103 -9.06 -3.43 -6.47
N GLN A 104 -9.27 -2.15 -6.73
CA GLN A 104 -9.10 -1.55 -8.05
C GLN A 104 -7.66 -1.08 -8.22
N PHE A 105 -7.02 -1.45 -9.32
CA PHE A 105 -5.67 -0.99 -9.67
C PHE A 105 -5.75 0.17 -10.68
N ALA A 106 -5.00 1.24 -10.43
CA ALA A 106 -5.00 2.44 -11.25
C ALA A 106 -3.57 2.97 -11.46
N GLY A 107 -3.20 3.16 -12.73
CA GLY A 107 -2.02 3.94 -13.11
C GLY A 107 -2.42 5.38 -13.41
N LEU A 108 -1.54 6.32 -13.09
CA LEU A 108 -1.77 7.76 -13.30
C LEU A 108 -1.59 8.19 -14.76
N ASP A 109 -0.89 7.39 -15.55
CA ASP A 109 -0.73 7.55 -17.00
C ASP A 109 -2.05 7.35 -17.79
N ASN A 110 -3.08 6.85 -17.16
CA ASN A 110 -4.40 6.68 -17.74
C ASN A 110 -5.33 7.83 -17.34
N ASN A 111 -5.97 8.47 -18.32
CA ASN A 111 -6.92 9.57 -18.12
C ASN A 111 -8.13 9.24 -17.22
N ASN A 112 -8.32 7.98 -16.85
CA ASN A 112 -9.43 7.51 -16.03
C ASN A 112 -9.24 7.74 -14.51
N ILE A 113 -8.06 8.14 -14.05
CA ILE A 113 -7.78 8.33 -12.61
C ILE A 113 -8.77 9.35 -11.97
N ARG A 114 -9.15 10.40 -12.68
CA ARG A 114 -10.11 11.39 -12.18
C ARG A 114 -11.48 10.78 -11.89
N GLY A 115 -11.95 9.87 -12.73
CA GLY A 115 -13.19 9.12 -12.52
C GLY A 115 -13.08 8.21 -11.29
N LEU A 116 -11.99 7.50 -11.13
CA LEU A 116 -11.73 6.65 -9.96
C LEU A 116 -11.64 7.48 -8.68
N LEU A 117 -10.98 8.63 -8.70
CA LEU A 117 -10.90 9.52 -7.55
C LEU A 117 -12.25 10.14 -7.17
N SER A 118 -13.26 10.17 -8.05
CA SER A 118 -14.60 10.64 -7.72
C SER A 118 -15.47 9.57 -7.03
N SER A 119 -15.07 8.31 -7.06
CA SER A 119 -15.73 7.20 -6.36
C SER A 119 -15.43 7.22 -4.85
N GLN A 120 -16.19 6.43 -4.10
CA GLN A 120 -15.98 6.27 -2.65
C GLN A 120 -15.05 5.08 -2.41
N TRP A 121 -14.00 5.30 -1.62
CA TRP A 121 -13.00 4.30 -1.27
C TRP A 121 -12.82 4.20 0.23
N ASP A 122 -12.64 2.99 0.72
CA ASP A 122 -12.41 2.67 2.12
C ASP A 122 -10.92 2.68 2.50
N GLY A 123 -10.06 2.70 1.50
CA GLY A 123 -8.62 2.82 1.69
C GLY A 123 -7.87 2.97 0.37
N PHE A 124 -6.61 3.38 0.50
CA PHE A 124 -5.72 3.64 -0.63
C PHE A 124 -4.34 3.05 -0.38
N THR A 125 -3.71 2.54 -1.43
CA THR A 125 -2.29 2.19 -1.43
C THR A 125 -1.58 2.96 -2.52
N PHE A 126 -0.50 3.66 -2.17
CA PHE A 126 0.44 4.27 -3.11
C PHE A 126 1.71 3.42 -3.18
N ASN A 127 1.94 2.83 -4.33
CA ASN A 127 3.14 2.06 -4.61
C ASN A 127 4.16 2.94 -5.32
N GLN A 128 5.36 3.06 -4.77
CA GLN A 128 6.39 4.03 -5.17
C GLN A 128 5.87 5.47 -5.12
N VAL A 129 5.45 5.91 -3.93
CA VAL A 129 4.80 7.21 -3.73
C VAL A 129 5.66 8.39 -4.15
N GLU A 130 7.00 8.24 -4.17
CA GLU A 130 7.94 9.25 -4.65
C GLU A 130 7.81 9.55 -6.14
N GLU A 131 7.25 8.63 -6.93
CA GLU A 131 7.00 8.79 -8.36
C GLU A 131 5.64 9.45 -8.66
N ILE A 132 4.83 9.65 -7.64
CA ILE A 132 3.47 10.20 -7.74
C ILE A 132 3.50 11.70 -7.42
N ASP A 133 2.81 12.50 -8.22
CA ASP A 133 2.72 13.94 -7.97
C ASP A 133 2.03 14.25 -6.64
N GLU A 134 2.55 15.23 -5.88
CA GLU A 134 1.96 15.67 -4.61
C GLU A 134 0.50 16.10 -4.76
N GLU A 135 0.14 16.68 -5.90
CA GLU A 135 -1.26 17.08 -6.18
C GLU A 135 -2.21 15.87 -6.16
N VAL A 136 -1.81 14.73 -6.74
CA VAL A 136 -2.60 13.50 -6.72
C VAL A 136 -2.73 12.97 -5.29
N TYR A 137 -1.63 12.96 -4.53
CA TYR A 137 -1.68 12.60 -3.12
C TYR A 137 -2.66 13.48 -2.33
N LEU A 138 -2.62 14.80 -2.51
CA LEU A 138 -3.52 15.74 -1.83
C LEU A 138 -4.99 15.54 -2.23
N GLN A 139 -5.27 15.23 -3.50
CA GLN A 139 -6.60 14.91 -3.98
C GLN A 139 -7.14 13.64 -3.31
N VAL A 140 -6.34 12.57 -3.23
CA VAL A 140 -6.70 11.33 -2.54
C VAL A 140 -6.89 11.58 -1.03
N TYR A 141 -5.97 12.30 -0.41
CA TYR A 141 -6.04 12.65 1.01
C TYR A 141 -7.35 13.38 1.35
N GLY A 142 -7.78 14.31 0.52
CA GLY A 142 -9.04 15.05 0.69
C GLY A 142 -10.32 14.25 0.36
N ARG A 143 -10.19 13.09 -0.29
CA ARG A 143 -11.34 12.28 -0.77
C ARG A 143 -11.57 11.00 0.03
N ARG A 144 -11.03 10.90 1.23
CA ARG A 144 -11.25 9.78 2.13
C ARG A 144 -12.71 9.75 2.61
N ARG A 145 -13.57 9.04 1.89
CA ARG A 145 -15.03 8.97 2.12
C ARG A 145 -15.52 7.55 1.90
N GLY A 146 -15.11 6.60 2.75
CA GLY A 146 -15.57 5.22 2.66
C GLY A 146 -17.04 5.05 3.04
N ASN A 147 -17.60 3.92 2.61
CA ASN A 147 -18.98 3.51 2.94
C ASN A 147 -19.06 2.73 4.26
N VAL A 148 -17.94 2.35 4.82
CA VAL A 148 -17.87 1.54 6.05
C VAL A 148 -17.63 2.42 7.26
N ASN A 149 -18.21 2.03 8.39
CA ASN A 149 -18.11 2.79 9.64
C ASN A 149 -16.76 2.54 10.34
N ARG A 150 -15.66 2.83 9.65
CA ARG A 150 -14.29 2.75 10.18
C ARG A 150 -13.40 3.85 9.59
N LYS A 151 -12.22 4.05 10.18
CA LYS A 151 -11.25 5.01 9.62
C LYS A 151 -10.77 4.57 8.24
N ILE A 152 -10.59 5.53 7.34
CA ILE A 152 -10.03 5.31 6.02
C ILE A 152 -8.52 5.54 6.10
N VAL A 153 -7.75 4.57 5.60
CA VAL A 153 -6.31 4.60 5.70
C VAL A 153 -5.63 4.74 4.36
N LEU A 154 -4.45 5.39 4.38
CA LEU A 154 -3.51 5.47 3.29
C LEU A 154 -2.29 4.64 3.64
N LEU A 155 -2.00 3.63 2.83
CA LEU A 155 -0.75 2.88 2.86
C LEU A 155 0.16 3.44 1.78
N MET A 156 1.36 3.82 2.13
CA MET A 156 2.32 4.39 1.20
C MET A 156 3.66 3.68 1.36
N GLU A 157 4.30 3.39 0.25
CA GLU A 157 5.67 2.90 0.27
C GLU A 157 6.50 3.58 -0.80
N GLY A 158 7.78 3.78 -0.53
CA GLY A 158 8.67 4.44 -1.46
C GLY A 158 10.14 4.29 -1.12
N ASN A 159 10.98 4.73 -2.06
CA ASN A 159 12.41 4.82 -1.86
C ASN A 159 12.78 6.20 -1.30
N PRO A 160 13.88 6.32 -0.53
CA PRO A 160 14.36 7.59 -0.04
C PRO A 160 14.97 8.41 -1.18
N SER A 161 14.15 9.20 -1.86
CA SER A 161 14.57 10.06 -2.96
C SER A 161 14.25 11.52 -2.68
N PRO A 162 14.99 12.47 -3.29
CA PRO A 162 14.63 13.90 -3.23
C PRO A 162 13.22 14.11 -3.78
N GLY A 163 12.46 15.00 -3.18
CA GLY A 163 11.13 15.35 -3.66
C GLY A 163 10.17 15.73 -2.54
N TRP A 164 8.88 15.79 -2.86
CA TRP A 164 7.83 16.23 -1.94
C TRP A 164 7.64 15.26 -0.75
N VAL A 165 7.81 13.94 -0.98
CA VAL A 165 7.70 12.92 0.08
C VAL A 165 8.73 13.16 1.17
N LYS A 166 10.00 13.42 0.77
CA LYS A 166 11.08 13.71 1.72
C LYS A 166 10.80 15.00 2.49
N LYS A 167 10.43 16.08 1.78
CA LYS A 167 10.12 17.36 2.40
C LYS A 167 8.97 17.27 3.40
N ARG A 168 7.89 16.55 3.03
CA ARG A 168 6.67 16.48 3.81
C ARG A 168 6.75 15.55 5.02
N PHE A 169 7.39 14.40 4.87
CA PHE A 169 7.33 13.31 5.86
C PHE A 169 8.66 13.05 6.59
N ILE A 170 9.79 13.52 6.06
CA ILE A 170 11.11 13.26 6.64
C ILE A 170 11.73 14.54 7.19
N GLU A 171 11.69 15.65 6.44
CA GLU A 171 12.30 16.92 6.84
C GLU A 171 11.36 17.82 7.66
N SER A 172 10.04 17.63 7.51
CA SER A 172 9.03 18.35 8.29
C SER A 172 8.58 17.55 9.50
N PRO A 173 8.12 18.18 10.60
CA PRO A 173 7.52 17.44 11.71
C PRO A 173 6.33 16.61 11.22
N ILE A 174 6.35 15.32 11.55
CA ILE A 174 5.25 14.41 11.21
C ILE A 174 4.04 14.74 12.08
N ASP A 175 2.88 14.87 11.45
CA ASP A 175 1.63 15.07 12.19
C ASP A 175 1.20 13.80 12.93
N LYS A 176 0.29 13.95 13.90
CA LYS A 176 -0.22 12.83 14.71
C LYS A 176 -1.04 11.79 13.93
N PHE A 177 -1.38 12.08 12.68
CA PHE A 177 -2.15 11.19 11.81
C PHE A 177 -1.28 10.34 10.91
N THR A 178 0.05 10.51 10.98
CA THR A 178 1.02 9.83 10.11
C THR A 178 2.02 9.04 10.93
N LYS A 179 2.27 7.78 10.54
CA LYS A 179 3.42 6.99 11.01
C LYS A 179 4.40 6.77 9.88
N LEU A 180 5.64 7.03 10.16
CA LEU A 180 6.77 6.81 9.26
C LEU A 180 7.63 5.66 9.78
N TYR A 181 7.89 4.69 8.91
CA TYR A 181 8.83 3.61 9.15
C TYR A 181 9.95 3.70 8.12
N SER A 182 11.18 3.64 8.58
CA SER A 182 12.37 3.69 7.73
C SER A 182 13.29 2.51 8.01
N SER A 183 13.81 1.89 6.96
CA SER A 183 14.74 0.78 7.10
C SER A 183 15.70 0.65 5.91
N SER A 184 16.84 0.00 6.14
CA SER A 184 17.74 -0.44 5.09
C SER A 184 17.32 -1.81 4.54
N THR A 185 17.92 -2.21 3.41
CA THR A 185 17.75 -3.55 2.83
C THR A 185 18.19 -4.66 3.79
N HIS A 186 19.21 -4.42 4.61
CA HIS A 186 19.77 -5.41 5.54
C HIS A 186 18.75 -5.94 6.57
N VAL A 187 17.71 -5.19 6.92
CA VAL A 187 16.67 -5.70 7.84
C VAL A 187 15.88 -6.88 7.27
N ASN A 188 15.95 -7.07 5.96
CA ASN A 188 15.28 -8.17 5.25
C ASN A 188 16.24 -9.27 4.80
N ALA A 189 17.49 -9.27 5.27
CA ALA A 189 18.54 -10.19 4.83
C ALA A 189 18.12 -11.67 4.91
N HIS A 190 17.38 -12.05 5.97
CA HIS A 190 16.92 -13.43 6.18
C HIS A 190 15.89 -13.93 5.11
N ASN A 191 15.32 -13.03 4.32
CA ASN A 191 14.42 -13.35 3.21
C ASN A 191 15.08 -13.17 1.83
N LEU A 192 16.35 -12.82 1.78
CA LEU A 192 17.08 -12.51 0.55
C LEU A 192 18.23 -13.52 0.36
N PRO A 193 18.60 -13.83 -0.90
CA PRO A 193 19.76 -14.64 -1.20
C PRO A 193 21.06 -13.99 -0.63
N ASP A 194 21.97 -14.83 -0.15
CA ASP A 194 23.23 -14.36 0.44
C ASP A 194 24.08 -13.55 -0.54
N ASP A 195 24.12 -13.94 -1.81
CA ASP A 195 24.83 -13.24 -2.88
C ASP A 195 24.24 -11.85 -3.17
N TYR A 196 22.94 -11.67 -2.99
CA TYR A 196 22.30 -10.36 -3.11
C TYR A 196 22.77 -9.39 -2.03
N ILE A 197 22.87 -9.88 -0.79
CA ILE A 197 23.36 -9.05 0.34
C ILE A 197 24.84 -8.76 0.22
N ALA A 198 25.64 -9.75 -0.20
CA ALA A 198 27.09 -9.57 -0.36
C ALA A 198 27.46 -8.59 -1.50
N GLY A 199 26.57 -8.40 -2.47
CA GLY A 199 26.76 -7.48 -3.61
C GLY A 199 26.34 -6.03 -3.35
N MET A 200 25.79 -5.73 -2.17
CA MET A 200 25.35 -4.39 -1.76
C MET A 200 26.40 -3.67 -0.91
#